data_fc642b6a2b8bc38cf55898fd2066b1d4
#
_entry.id   fc642b6a2b8bc38cf55898fd2066b1d4
#
_cell.length_a   1.000
_cell.length_b   1.000
_cell.length_c   1.000
_cell.angle_alpha   90.00
_cell.angle_beta   90.00
_cell.angle_gamma   90.00
#
_symmetry.space_group_name_H-M   'P 1'
#
loop_
_entity.id
_entity.type
_entity.pdbx_description
1 polymer ?
#
loop_
_entity_poly.entity_id
_entity_poly.type
_entity_poly.pdbx_seq_one_letter_code
_entity_poly.pdbx_strand_id
1 'polypeptide(L)'
;MSENPFSPFSNDGKTKLENLISLSEAYIKKLPRAEFQANPSFFEAKAEQALHQNENSFQYQESGFSQNQVSNQFSNQVQNQFTNTNDSIEKIAAEVGVCRNCVLCEKRTNTVPGMGVQNPLVMIIGEGPGFEEDKQGLPFVGPAGQLLDKMLTAINLSRETNCFIANVVKCRPPQNRDPNPEEAKACRGFLERQINILKPKMILLLGRIATYHILDTAQGISTIHGQFFTYKTSFGEIPVMPIYHPSAVLRNEALKRPVWEDLKVFKKKLEEML
;
A
#
# COMPACT_ATOMS: atom_id res chain seq x y z
N MET A 1 46.81 -0.65 -21.22
CA MET A 1 46.21 -0.33 -19.90
C MET A 1 44.88 0.33 -20.19
N SER A 2 43.83 -0.44 -20.16
CA SER A 2 42.45 0.01 -20.47
C SER A 2 41.77 0.37 -19.18
N GLU A 3 41.38 1.63 -19.02
CA GLU A 3 40.62 2.12 -17.88
C GLU A 3 39.18 1.62 -17.95
N ASN A 4 38.72 1.09 -16.83
CA ASN A 4 37.38 0.55 -16.64
C ASN A 4 36.37 1.69 -16.35
N PRO A 5 35.30 1.88 -17.14
CA PRO A 5 34.39 3.03 -17.00
C PRO A 5 33.31 2.87 -15.93
N PHE A 6 33.34 1.87 -15.04
CA PHE A 6 32.39 1.67 -13.99
C PHE A 6 33.00 1.80 -12.59
N SER A 7 33.21 3.06 -12.14
CA SER A 7 33.42 3.38 -10.73
C SER A 7 32.06 3.74 -10.08
N PRO A 8 31.62 3.03 -9.00
CA PRO A 8 30.26 3.17 -8.49
C PRO A 8 30.08 4.18 -7.34
N PHE A 9 30.94 5.16 -7.15
CA PHE A 9 30.79 6.12 -6.05
C PHE A 9 31.08 7.56 -6.48
N SER A 10 30.03 8.28 -6.95
CA SER A 10 29.94 9.73 -6.77
C SER A 10 28.76 10.04 -5.86
N ASN A 11 29.07 10.62 -4.72
CA ASN A 11 28.20 10.88 -3.58
C ASN A 11 27.44 12.21 -3.77
N ASP A 12 26.53 12.30 -4.77
CA ASP A 12 25.73 13.48 -4.97
C ASP A 12 24.24 13.11 -5.18
N GLY A 13 23.52 13.02 -4.04
CA GLY A 13 22.08 12.81 -4.03
C GLY A 13 21.30 13.93 -4.72
N LYS A 14 21.89 15.12 -4.87
CA LYS A 14 21.29 16.27 -5.55
C LYS A 14 21.25 16.04 -7.06
N THR A 15 22.33 15.54 -7.64
CA THR A 15 22.41 15.20 -9.07
C THR A 15 21.45 14.08 -9.45
N LYS A 16 21.26 13.08 -8.57
CA LYS A 16 20.26 12.01 -8.79
C LYS A 16 18.83 12.53 -8.77
N LEU A 17 18.51 13.49 -7.90
CA LEU A 17 17.19 14.12 -7.85
C LEU A 17 16.93 15.00 -9.08
N GLU A 18 17.92 15.78 -9.51
CA GLU A 18 17.85 16.62 -10.71
C GLU A 18 17.64 15.78 -11.97
N ASN A 19 18.31 14.64 -12.07
CA ASN A 19 18.08 13.65 -13.14
C ASN A 19 16.69 13.02 -13.09
N LEU A 20 16.16 12.71 -11.89
CA LEU A 20 14.79 12.22 -11.70
C LEU A 20 13.76 13.29 -12.11
N ILE A 21 13.99 14.54 -11.77
CA ILE A 21 13.14 15.67 -12.15
C ILE A 21 13.16 15.84 -13.68
N SER A 22 14.34 15.88 -14.29
CA SER A 22 14.51 16.02 -15.73
C SER A 22 13.88 14.90 -16.55
N LEU A 23 14.02 13.64 -16.13
CA LEU A 23 13.42 12.47 -16.78
C LEU A 23 11.88 12.49 -16.65
N SER A 24 11.34 12.94 -15.50
CA SER A 24 9.89 13.06 -15.31
C SER A 24 9.30 14.21 -16.16
N GLU A 25 9.99 15.32 -16.31
CA GLU A 25 9.60 16.43 -17.19
C GLU A 25 9.56 16.02 -18.65
N ALA A 26 10.56 15.24 -19.10
CA ALA A 26 10.61 14.73 -20.48
C ALA A 26 9.45 13.75 -20.77
N TYR A 27 8.99 13.01 -19.76
CA TYR A 27 7.86 12.08 -19.88
C TYR A 27 6.51 12.79 -19.90
N ILE A 28 6.33 13.80 -19.04
CA ILE A 28 5.07 14.59 -18.94
C ILE A 28 4.83 15.40 -20.21
N LYS A 29 5.88 15.93 -20.87
CA LYS A 29 5.76 16.65 -22.14
C LYS A 29 5.25 15.79 -23.31
N LYS A 30 5.27 14.46 -23.18
CA LYS A 30 4.81 13.52 -24.22
C LYS A 30 3.36 13.03 -24.04
N LEU A 31 2.67 13.40 -22.95
CA LEU A 31 1.28 13.01 -22.70
C LEU A 31 0.32 14.10 -23.22
N PRO A 32 -0.76 13.76 -23.97
CA PRO A 32 -1.78 14.71 -24.39
C PRO A 32 -2.50 15.27 -23.15
N ARG A 33 -2.57 16.60 -23.05
CA ARG A 33 -3.33 17.29 -21.99
C ARG A 33 -4.82 17.12 -22.25
N ALA A 34 -5.50 16.29 -21.43
CA ALA A 34 -6.93 16.37 -21.24
C ALA A 34 -7.21 17.48 -20.22
N GLU A 35 -7.96 18.52 -20.60
CA GLU A 35 -8.41 19.58 -19.71
C GLU A 35 -9.40 19.01 -18.68
N PHE A 36 -9.02 19.01 -17.42
CA PHE A 36 -9.87 18.58 -16.30
C PHE A 36 -10.32 19.84 -15.55
N GLN A 37 -11.56 20.26 -15.80
CA GLN A 37 -12.23 21.26 -14.97
C GLN A 37 -12.89 20.57 -13.78
N ALA A 38 -12.35 20.76 -12.58
CA ALA A 38 -12.96 20.30 -11.35
C ALA A 38 -14.11 21.25 -10.96
N ASN A 39 -15.32 20.72 -10.82
CA ASN A 39 -16.48 21.46 -10.34
C ASN A 39 -16.63 21.24 -8.81
N PRO A 40 -16.48 22.28 -7.96
CA PRO A 40 -16.52 22.15 -6.50
C PRO A 40 -17.87 21.80 -5.90
N SER A 41 -18.98 22.02 -6.61
CA SER A 41 -20.36 21.83 -6.07
C SER A 41 -20.82 20.38 -5.94
N PHE A 42 -20.01 19.40 -6.36
CA PHE A 42 -20.37 17.99 -6.28
C PHE A 42 -20.14 17.35 -4.90
N PHE A 43 -19.35 18.00 -4.04
CA PHE A 43 -18.96 17.44 -2.74
C PHE A 43 -19.84 17.91 -1.56
N GLU A 44 -20.58 19.02 -1.68
CA GLU A 44 -21.42 19.56 -0.60
C GLU A 44 -22.79 18.86 -0.51
N ALA A 45 -23.35 18.41 -1.62
CA ALA A 45 -24.70 17.82 -1.65
C ALA A 45 -24.81 16.40 -1.06
N LYS A 46 -23.71 15.67 -0.87
CA LYS A 46 -23.71 14.29 -0.31
C LYS A 46 -23.51 14.23 1.20
N ALA A 47 -23.04 15.27 1.84
CA ALA A 47 -22.84 15.29 3.30
C ALA A 47 -24.17 15.47 4.07
N GLU A 48 -25.15 16.17 3.52
CA GLU A 48 -26.44 16.40 4.19
C GLU A 48 -27.42 15.24 4.09
N GLN A 49 -27.33 14.38 3.08
CA GLN A 49 -28.23 13.23 2.93
C GLN A 49 -27.85 12.02 3.82
N ALA A 50 -26.63 11.96 4.35
CA ALA A 50 -26.19 10.85 5.21
C ALA A 50 -26.60 11.03 6.69
N LEU A 51 -27.01 12.22 7.10
CA LEU A 51 -27.35 12.51 8.50
C LEU A 51 -28.83 12.22 8.88
N HIS A 52 -29.73 11.97 7.92
CA HIS A 52 -31.16 11.78 8.19
C HIS A 52 -31.73 10.36 8.05
N GLN A 53 -30.88 9.33 7.89
CA GLN A 53 -31.40 7.95 7.69
C GLN A 53 -31.03 6.94 8.78
N ASN A 54 -30.63 7.34 9.99
CA ASN A 54 -30.31 6.37 11.05
C ASN A 54 -30.98 6.63 12.40
N GLU A 55 -32.27 6.96 12.40
CA GLU A 55 -33.10 6.88 13.60
C GLU A 55 -34.30 6.00 13.30
N ASN A 56 -34.15 4.67 13.40
CA ASN A 56 -35.26 3.77 13.77
C ASN A 56 -34.81 2.33 13.99
N SER A 57 -35.08 1.87 15.21
CA SER A 57 -35.34 0.49 15.62
C SER A 57 -34.19 -0.51 15.73
N PHE A 58 -33.65 -0.68 16.93
CA PHE A 58 -33.38 -2.01 17.48
C PHE A 58 -33.81 -2.06 18.96
N GLN A 59 -34.94 -2.70 19.24
CA GLN A 59 -35.28 -3.19 20.57
C GLN A 59 -34.50 -4.49 20.83
N TYR A 60 -33.64 -4.48 21.84
CA TYR A 60 -33.01 -5.68 22.36
C TYR A 60 -33.84 -6.28 23.46
N GLN A 61 -34.28 -7.53 23.31
CA GLN A 61 -34.75 -8.38 24.41
C GLN A 61 -33.51 -8.91 25.15
N GLU A 62 -33.44 -8.63 26.45
CA GLU A 62 -32.48 -9.21 27.38
C GLU A 62 -32.75 -10.70 27.61
N SER A 63 -31.87 -11.57 27.13
CA SER A 63 -31.74 -12.94 27.63
C SER A 63 -30.31 -13.12 28.17
N GLY A 64 -30.22 -13.35 29.49
CA GLY A 64 -28.97 -13.40 30.25
C GLY A 64 -28.05 -14.53 29.81
N PHE A 65 -26.88 -14.16 29.33
CA PHE A 65 -25.69 -15.01 29.24
C PHE A 65 -24.45 -14.21 29.66
N SER A 66 -23.64 -14.84 30.53
CA SER A 66 -22.50 -14.26 31.18
C SER A 66 -21.42 -13.84 30.17
N GLN A 67 -21.05 -12.54 30.16
CA GLN A 67 -20.10 -11.92 29.22
C GLN A 67 -18.66 -12.48 29.27
N ASN A 68 -18.29 -13.28 30.26
CA ASN A 68 -16.92 -13.76 30.43
C ASN A 68 -16.55 -15.05 29.67
N GLN A 69 -17.52 -15.76 29.08
CA GLN A 69 -17.22 -17.00 28.33
C GLN A 69 -17.11 -16.77 26.81
N VAL A 70 -17.74 -15.72 26.27
CA VAL A 70 -17.73 -15.45 24.83
C VAL A 70 -16.43 -14.78 24.39
N SER A 71 -15.83 -13.93 25.23
CA SER A 71 -14.56 -13.25 24.92
C SER A 71 -13.36 -14.21 24.81
N ASN A 72 -13.32 -15.26 25.62
CA ASN A 72 -12.22 -16.24 25.59
C ASN A 72 -12.29 -17.24 24.43
N GLN A 73 -13.48 -17.56 23.93
CA GLN A 73 -13.61 -18.43 22.75
C GLN A 73 -13.31 -17.70 21.44
N PHE A 74 -13.70 -16.43 21.32
CA PHE A 74 -13.37 -15.60 20.14
C PHE A 74 -11.85 -15.31 20.05
N SER A 75 -11.22 -15.00 21.19
CA SER A 75 -9.77 -14.75 21.23
C SER A 75 -8.94 -16.00 20.88
N ASN A 76 -9.36 -17.20 21.30
CA ASN A 76 -8.69 -18.45 20.99
C ASN A 76 -8.92 -18.94 19.56
N GLN A 77 -10.05 -18.62 18.93
CA GLN A 77 -10.27 -18.96 17.52
C GLN A 77 -9.48 -18.06 16.57
N VAL A 78 -9.30 -16.77 16.91
CA VAL A 78 -8.49 -15.84 16.13
C VAL A 78 -7.00 -16.19 16.25
N GLN A 79 -6.50 -16.57 17.44
CA GLN A 79 -5.09 -16.95 17.63
C GLN A 79 -4.70 -18.28 16.94
N ASN A 80 -5.62 -19.23 16.80
CA ASN A 80 -5.33 -20.52 16.15
C ASN A 80 -5.30 -20.48 14.60
N GLN A 81 -5.70 -19.38 13.96
CA GLN A 81 -5.60 -19.26 12.50
C GLN A 81 -4.22 -18.80 12.01
N PHE A 82 -3.32 -18.33 12.89
CA PHE A 82 -2.03 -17.74 12.50
C PHE A 82 -0.81 -18.65 12.64
N THR A 83 -0.95 -19.87 13.10
CA THR A 83 0.17 -20.82 13.27
C THR A 83 0.13 -22.00 12.27
N ASN A 84 -0.22 -21.73 11.01
CA ASN A 84 -0.10 -22.76 9.98
C ASN A 84 1.38 -22.82 9.54
N THR A 85 2.15 -23.75 10.12
CA THR A 85 3.59 -23.99 9.85
C THR A 85 3.89 -24.32 8.38
N ASN A 86 2.87 -24.37 7.54
CA ASN A 86 2.95 -24.73 6.13
C ASN A 86 2.48 -23.58 5.19
N ASP A 87 2.53 -22.32 5.64
CA ASP A 87 2.13 -21.16 4.85
C ASP A 87 3.34 -20.56 4.10
N SER A 88 3.15 -20.16 2.84
CA SER A 88 4.19 -19.55 2.01
C SER A 88 3.62 -18.47 1.10
N ILE A 89 4.48 -17.61 0.56
CA ILE A 89 4.08 -16.56 -0.40
C ILE A 89 3.47 -17.17 -1.66
N GLU A 90 4.01 -18.30 -2.13
CA GLU A 90 3.50 -19.04 -3.29
C GLU A 90 2.11 -19.61 -3.02
N LYS A 91 1.88 -20.15 -1.83
CA LYS A 91 0.56 -20.66 -1.42
C LYS A 91 -0.45 -19.53 -1.35
N ILE A 92 -0.09 -18.39 -0.76
CA ILE A 92 -0.95 -17.20 -0.74
C ILE A 92 -1.25 -16.73 -2.17
N ALA A 93 -0.27 -16.70 -3.06
CA ALA A 93 -0.45 -16.31 -4.44
C ALA A 93 -1.42 -17.25 -5.19
N ALA A 94 -1.31 -18.56 -4.96
CA ALA A 94 -2.23 -19.56 -5.53
C ALA A 94 -3.67 -19.37 -5.00
N GLU A 95 -3.85 -19.16 -3.71
CA GLU A 95 -5.16 -18.89 -3.09
C GLU A 95 -5.77 -17.58 -3.62
N VAL A 96 -4.98 -16.52 -3.74
CA VAL A 96 -5.39 -15.25 -4.34
C VAL A 96 -5.83 -15.46 -5.80
N GLY A 97 -5.13 -16.31 -6.55
CA GLY A 97 -5.42 -16.64 -7.95
C GLY A 97 -6.85 -17.11 -8.17
N VAL A 98 -7.37 -17.93 -7.26
CA VAL A 98 -8.72 -18.51 -7.32
C VAL A 98 -9.74 -17.85 -6.40
N CYS A 99 -9.35 -16.79 -5.68
CA CYS A 99 -10.18 -16.12 -4.68
C CYS A 99 -11.48 -15.55 -5.26
N ARG A 100 -12.60 -15.73 -4.55
CA ARG A 100 -13.92 -15.20 -4.86
C ARG A 100 -14.60 -14.52 -3.67
N ASN A 101 -13.82 -14.01 -2.70
CA ASN A 101 -14.32 -13.49 -1.44
C ASN A 101 -15.02 -12.12 -1.55
N CYS A 102 -14.92 -11.42 -2.68
CA CYS A 102 -15.61 -10.14 -2.89
C CYS A 102 -15.89 -9.91 -4.38
N VAL A 103 -16.73 -8.93 -4.67
CA VAL A 103 -17.20 -8.60 -6.04
C VAL A 103 -16.08 -8.20 -7.01
N LEU A 104 -14.89 -7.84 -6.54
CA LEU A 104 -13.77 -7.50 -7.41
C LEU A 104 -13.30 -8.69 -8.26
N CYS A 105 -13.60 -9.91 -7.85
CA CYS A 105 -13.26 -11.11 -8.64
C CYS A 105 -14.00 -11.23 -9.96
N GLU A 106 -15.15 -10.56 -10.11
CA GLU A 106 -16.00 -10.67 -11.31
C GLU A 106 -15.46 -9.89 -12.51
N LYS A 107 -14.70 -8.81 -12.25
CA LYS A 107 -14.25 -7.86 -13.29
C LYS A 107 -12.74 -7.77 -13.45
N ARG A 108 -11.97 -8.50 -12.65
CA ARG A 108 -10.51 -8.56 -12.81
C ARG A 108 -10.14 -9.38 -14.03
N THR A 109 -9.05 -9.02 -14.68
CA THR A 109 -8.39 -9.87 -15.69
C THR A 109 -7.45 -10.85 -14.99
N ASN A 110 -6.59 -10.34 -14.12
CA ASN A 110 -5.69 -11.13 -13.28
C ASN A 110 -5.77 -10.68 -11.81
N THR A 111 -5.35 -11.57 -10.93
CA THR A 111 -5.02 -11.20 -9.55
C THR A 111 -3.60 -10.66 -9.47
N VAL A 112 -3.36 -9.80 -8.49
CA VAL A 112 -2.03 -9.22 -8.21
C VAL A 112 -1.65 -9.54 -6.77
N PRO A 113 -1.12 -10.73 -6.49
CA PRO A 113 -0.84 -11.18 -5.12
C PRO A 113 0.24 -10.35 -4.43
N GLY A 114 1.21 -9.86 -5.18
CA GLY A 114 2.41 -9.16 -4.71
C GLY A 114 3.66 -9.72 -5.39
N MET A 115 4.78 -8.99 -5.26
CA MET A 115 6.05 -9.36 -5.89
C MET A 115 7.24 -8.81 -5.10
N GLY A 116 8.31 -9.58 -5.02
CA GLY A 116 9.58 -9.17 -4.41
C GLY A 116 10.35 -10.35 -3.84
N VAL A 117 11.32 -10.07 -2.98
CA VAL A 117 12.13 -11.11 -2.35
C VAL A 117 11.42 -11.74 -1.14
N GLN A 118 11.79 -12.97 -0.78
CA GLN A 118 11.17 -13.69 0.34
C GLN A 118 11.64 -13.20 1.73
N ASN A 119 12.77 -12.51 1.81
CA ASN A 119 13.29 -11.91 3.06
C ASN A 119 13.52 -10.41 2.86
N PRO A 120 12.45 -9.61 2.68
CA PRO A 120 12.60 -8.20 2.39
C PRO A 120 13.00 -7.41 3.63
N LEU A 121 13.87 -6.43 3.46
CA LEU A 121 14.09 -5.40 4.49
C LEU A 121 12.83 -4.54 4.64
N VAL A 122 12.18 -4.21 3.52
CA VAL A 122 11.02 -3.32 3.49
C VAL A 122 9.86 -3.96 2.72
N MET A 123 8.67 -3.91 3.31
CA MET A 123 7.43 -4.18 2.59
C MET A 123 6.79 -2.87 2.17
N ILE A 124 6.45 -2.74 0.88
CA ILE A 124 5.75 -1.59 0.33
C ILE A 124 4.29 -1.98 0.11
N ILE A 125 3.37 -1.18 0.63
CA ILE A 125 1.93 -1.48 0.55
C ILE A 125 1.21 -0.31 -0.12
N GLY A 126 0.61 -0.59 -1.27
CA GLY A 126 -0.26 0.33 -1.99
C GLY A 126 -1.75 0.03 -1.79
N GLU A 127 -2.58 0.71 -2.55
CA GLU A 127 -4.05 0.62 -2.48
C GLU A 127 -4.58 -0.64 -3.16
N GLY A 128 -4.39 -0.74 -4.46
CA GLY A 128 -4.92 -1.82 -5.30
C GLY A 128 -4.32 -1.77 -6.71
N PRO A 129 -4.51 -2.84 -7.51
CA PRO A 129 -4.04 -2.89 -8.88
C PRO A 129 -4.73 -1.84 -9.77
N GLY A 130 -3.97 -1.19 -10.63
CA GLY A 130 -4.44 -0.39 -11.75
C GLY A 130 -4.65 -1.24 -13.01
N PHE A 131 -4.85 -0.58 -14.15
CA PHE A 131 -5.11 -1.25 -15.44
C PHE A 131 -3.91 -2.11 -15.89
N GLU A 132 -2.70 -1.58 -15.84
CA GLU A 132 -1.51 -2.29 -16.28
C GLU A 132 -1.18 -3.47 -15.35
N GLU A 133 -1.41 -3.31 -14.06
CA GLU A 133 -1.21 -4.34 -13.05
C GLU A 133 -2.23 -5.49 -13.23
N ASP A 134 -3.49 -5.17 -13.49
CA ASP A 134 -4.55 -6.14 -13.76
C ASP A 134 -4.26 -6.93 -15.05
N LYS A 135 -3.70 -6.28 -16.07
CA LYS A 135 -3.31 -6.93 -17.32
C LYS A 135 -2.13 -7.88 -17.16
N GLN A 136 -1.15 -7.55 -16.33
CA GLN A 136 0.11 -8.29 -16.19
C GLN A 136 0.16 -9.23 -14.97
N GLY A 137 -0.74 -9.07 -13.99
CA GLY A 137 -0.72 -9.83 -12.75
C GLY A 137 0.40 -9.41 -11.79
N LEU A 138 1.06 -8.27 -12.03
CA LEU A 138 2.21 -7.78 -11.27
C LEU A 138 1.93 -6.43 -10.63
N PRO A 139 2.40 -6.17 -9.38
CA PRO A 139 2.15 -4.90 -8.70
C PRO A 139 3.06 -3.79 -9.24
N PHE A 140 2.52 -2.59 -9.36
CA PHE A 140 3.27 -1.38 -9.70
C PHE A 140 4.12 -1.52 -10.98
N VAL A 141 3.49 -1.84 -12.11
CA VAL A 141 4.12 -1.94 -13.45
C VAL A 141 3.76 -0.76 -14.36
N GLY A 142 2.68 -0.05 -14.08
CA GLY A 142 2.26 1.15 -14.78
C GLY A 142 3.14 2.38 -14.47
N PRO A 143 2.77 3.59 -14.96
CA PRO A 143 3.56 4.81 -14.75
C PRO A 143 3.84 5.13 -13.27
N ALA A 144 2.88 4.88 -12.37
CA ALA A 144 3.07 5.04 -10.93
C ALA A 144 4.11 4.07 -10.37
N GLY A 145 4.14 2.83 -10.88
CA GLY A 145 5.12 1.83 -10.51
C GLY A 145 6.53 2.18 -10.99
N GLN A 146 6.66 2.66 -12.23
CA GLN A 146 7.96 3.13 -12.75
C GLN A 146 8.54 4.30 -11.93
N LEU A 147 7.67 5.20 -11.44
CA LEU A 147 8.11 6.24 -10.51
C LEU A 147 8.50 5.65 -9.16
N LEU A 148 7.73 4.69 -8.63
CA LEU A 148 8.05 4.00 -7.39
C LEU A 148 9.43 3.32 -7.47
N ASP A 149 9.74 2.61 -8.55
CA ASP A 149 11.06 1.95 -8.71
C ASP A 149 12.20 2.98 -8.68
N LYS A 150 12.02 4.15 -9.29
CA LYS A 150 13.00 5.24 -9.21
C LYS A 150 13.15 5.80 -7.79
N MET A 151 12.03 5.97 -7.08
CA MET A 151 12.01 6.42 -5.68
C MET A 151 12.74 5.42 -4.77
N LEU A 152 12.48 4.14 -4.91
CA LEU A 152 13.13 3.07 -4.15
C LEU A 152 14.63 3.01 -4.44
N THR A 153 15.01 3.04 -5.73
CA THR A 153 16.43 3.04 -6.14
C THR A 153 17.21 4.21 -5.52
N ALA A 154 16.60 5.40 -5.41
CA ALA A 154 17.23 6.58 -4.82
C ALA A 154 17.58 6.41 -3.32
N ILE A 155 16.94 5.45 -2.64
CA ILE A 155 17.21 5.11 -1.23
C ILE A 155 17.81 3.71 -1.06
N ASN A 156 18.40 3.15 -2.12
CA ASN A 156 19.03 1.82 -2.17
C ASN A 156 18.07 0.65 -1.89
N LEU A 157 16.81 0.81 -2.28
CA LEU A 157 15.79 -0.24 -2.23
C LEU A 157 15.40 -0.69 -3.64
N SER A 158 15.04 -1.99 -3.77
CA SER A 158 14.59 -2.58 -5.04
C SER A 158 13.73 -3.81 -4.78
N ARG A 159 12.73 -4.02 -5.63
CA ARG A 159 11.88 -5.23 -5.60
C ARG A 159 12.65 -6.50 -5.95
N GLU A 160 13.81 -6.38 -6.62
CA GLU A 160 14.65 -7.51 -6.99
C GLU A 160 15.59 -7.96 -5.87
N THR A 161 15.90 -7.09 -4.89
CA THR A 161 16.98 -7.37 -3.93
C THR A 161 16.56 -7.33 -2.46
N ASN A 162 15.69 -6.41 -2.06
CA ASN A 162 15.46 -6.16 -0.63
C ASN A 162 14.05 -5.64 -0.28
N CYS A 163 13.12 -5.63 -1.25
CA CYS A 163 11.74 -5.23 -1.01
C CYS A 163 10.74 -6.30 -1.44
N PHE A 164 9.54 -6.22 -0.86
CA PHE A 164 8.34 -6.89 -1.34
C PHE A 164 7.23 -5.85 -1.51
N ILE A 165 6.57 -5.85 -2.67
CA ILE A 165 5.53 -4.89 -3.01
C ILE A 165 4.18 -5.60 -3.08
N ALA A 166 3.19 -5.08 -2.36
CA ALA A 166 1.82 -5.59 -2.36
C ALA A 166 0.81 -4.44 -2.31
N ASN A 167 -0.47 -4.78 -2.36
CA ASN A 167 -1.57 -3.85 -2.21
C ASN A 167 -2.55 -4.34 -1.13
N VAL A 168 -3.37 -3.44 -0.60
CA VAL A 168 -4.48 -3.74 0.32
C VAL A 168 -5.43 -4.73 -0.35
N VAL A 169 -5.87 -4.46 -1.59
CA VAL A 169 -6.68 -5.40 -2.39
C VAL A 169 -5.86 -6.02 -3.50
N LYS A 170 -6.14 -7.30 -3.82
CA LYS A 170 -5.39 -8.09 -4.81
C LYS A 170 -6.05 -8.11 -6.21
N CYS A 171 -7.17 -7.43 -6.34
CA CYS A 171 -7.94 -7.32 -7.58
C CYS A 171 -8.20 -5.86 -7.89
N ARG A 172 -8.25 -5.50 -9.19
CA ARG A 172 -8.48 -4.14 -9.65
C ARG A 172 -9.93 -3.71 -9.37
N PRO A 173 -10.16 -2.60 -8.63
CA PRO A 173 -11.49 -2.02 -8.55
C PRO A 173 -11.94 -1.41 -9.89
N PRO A 174 -13.23 -1.47 -10.23
CA PRO A 174 -13.76 -0.86 -11.46
C PRO A 174 -13.36 0.60 -11.60
N GLN A 175 -12.87 0.98 -12.78
CA GLN A 175 -12.41 2.35 -13.10
C GLN A 175 -11.32 2.88 -12.15
N ASN A 176 -10.58 2.00 -11.47
CA ASN A 176 -9.58 2.33 -10.45
C ASN A 176 -10.15 3.19 -9.31
N ARG A 177 -11.42 2.98 -8.92
CA ARG A 177 -11.98 3.62 -7.72
C ARG A 177 -11.30 3.10 -6.45
N ASP A 178 -11.43 3.83 -5.37
CA ASP A 178 -11.04 3.30 -4.05
C ASP A 178 -11.76 1.97 -3.77
N PRO A 179 -11.10 0.98 -3.16
CA PRO A 179 -11.77 -0.22 -2.70
C PRO A 179 -12.78 0.11 -1.58
N ASN A 180 -13.94 -0.55 -1.61
CA ASN A 180 -14.91 -0.44 -0.52
C ASN A 180 -14.37 -1.11 0.75
N PRO A 181 -14.86 -0.73 1.95
CA PRO A 181 -14.44 -1.34 3.21
C PRO A 181 -14.58 -2.86 3.24
N GLU A 182 -15.66 -3.41 2.67
CA GLU A 182 -15.93 -4.84 2.59
C GLU A 182 -14.93 -5.57 1.68
N GLU A 183 -14.53 -4.93 0.57
CA GLU A 183 -13.54 -5.47 -0.36
C GLU A 183 -12.15 -5.52 0.28
N ALA A 184 -11.77 -4.45 0.99
CA ALA A 184 -10.53 -4.40 1.74
C ALA A 184 -10.53 -5.41 2.89
N LYS A 185 -11.62 -5.53 3.65
CA LYS A 185 -11.80 -6.50 4.73
C LYS A 185 -11.68 -7.95 4.23
N ALA A 186 -12.33 -8.28 3.12
CA ALA A 186 -12.27 -9.61 2.51
C ALA A 186 -10.85 -9.98 2.03
N CYS A 187 -10.01 -9.00 1.68
CA CYS A 187 -8.66 -9.18 1.19
C CYS A 187 -7.58 -9.13 2.28
N ARG A 188 -7.92 -8.57 3.45
CA ARG A 188 -6.99 -8.26 4.55
C ARG A 188 -6.17 -9.46 5.02
N GLY A 189 -6.82 -10.64 5.16
CA GLY A 189 -6.15 -11.86 5.62
C GLY A 189 -4.96 -12.29 4.75
N PHE A 190 -5.02 -12.08 3.44
CA PHE A 190 -3.87 -12.35 2.56
C PHE A 190 -2.69 -11.43 2.87
N LEU A 191 -2.94 -10.13 3.07
CA LEU A 191 -1.90 -9.15 3.37
C LEU A 191 -1.27 -9.40 4.74
N GLU A 192 -2.07 -9.71 5.76
CA GLU A 192 -1.59 -10.03 7.10
C GLU A 192 -0.72 -11.29 7.12
N ARG A 193 -1.11 -12.33 6.38
CA ARG A 193 -0.30 -13.55 6.20
C ARG A 193 1.01 -13.22 5.49
N GLN A 194 1.00 -12.39 4.44
CA GLN A 194 2.22 -11.94 3.77
C GLN A 194 3.17 -11.21 4.74
N ILE A 195 2.67 -10.28 5.55
CA ILE A 195 3.47 -9.58 6.56
C ILE A 195 4.08 -10.57 7.56
N ASN A 196 3.28 -11.54 8.04
CA ASN A 196 3.73 -12.53 9.02
C ASN A 196 4.78 -13.51 8.49
N ILE A 197 4.72 -13.86 7.20
CA ILE A 197 5.71 -14.73 6.55
C ILE A 197 7.00 -13.96 6.24
N LEU A 198 6.87 -12.78 5.62
CA LEU A 198 7.99 -11.98 5.14
C LEU A 198 8.76 -11.28 6.27
N LYS A 199 8.10 -10.98 7.38
CA LYS A 199 8.67 -10.33 8.58
C LYS A 199 9.57 -9.13 8.24
N PRO A 200 9.09 -8.15 7.46
CA PRO A 200 9.91 -7.01 7.05
C PRO A 200 10.35 -6.20 8.28
N LYS A 201 11.51 -5.56 8.21
CA LYS A 201 11.97 -4.66 9.27
C LYS A 201 11.17 -3.36 9.31
N MET A 202 10.69 -2.89 8.16
CA MET A 202 9.88 -1.68 8.06
C MET A 202 8.80 -1.81 6.98
N ILE A 203 7.74 -1.01 7.10
CA ILE A 203 6.67 -0.91 6.10
C ILE A 203 6.59 0.52 5.57
N LEU A 204 6.51 0.67 4.24
CA LEU A 204 6.25 1.94 3.56
C LEU A 204 4.84 1.89 2.97
N LEU A 205 3.95 2.80 3.41
CA LEU A 205 2.57 2.89 2.93
C LEU A 205 2.45 3.95 1.85
N LEU A 206 1.85 3.59 0.72
CA LEU A 206 1.69 4.47 -0.43
C LEU A 206 0.26 5.03 -0.49
N GLY A 207 0.09 6.28 -0.05
CA GLY A 207 -1.15 7.02 -0.16
C GLY A 207 -2.17 6.76 0.93
N ARG A 208 -3.31 7.45 0.80
CA ARG A 208 -4.38 7.51 1.82
C ARG A 208 -5.00 6.14 2.12
N ILE A 209 -5.30 5.35 1.09
CA ILE A 209 -6.03 4.10 1.25
C ILE A 209 -5.20 3.04 1.99
N ALA A 210 -3.93 2.85 1.59
CA ALA A 210 -3.03 1.95 2.31
C ALA A 210 -2.86 2.38 3.77
N THR A 211 -2.71 3.68 4.01
CA THR A 211 -2.58 4.26 5.34
C THR A 211 -3.82 4.01 6.20
N TYR A 212 -5.01 4.29 5.67
CA TYR A 212 -6.28 4.07 6.36
C TYR A 212 -6.44 2.60 6.79
N HIS A 213 -6.20 1.64 5.88
CA HIS A 213 -6.44 0.23 6.18
C HIS A 213 -5.36 -0.44 7.04
N ILE A 214 -4.14 0.08 7.04
CA ILE A 214 -3.04 -0.51 7.84
C ILE A 214 -2.95 0.12 9.23
N LEU A 215 -3.14 1.45 9.33
CA LEU A 215 -3.02 2.18 10.61
C LEU A 215 -4.37 2.41 11.30
N ASP A 216 -5.48 2.03 10.67
CA ASP A 216 -6.85 2.25 11.17
C ASP A 216 -7.06 3.72 11.59
N THR A 217 -6.64 4.66 10.72
CA THR A 217 -6.67 6.09 11.00
C THR A 217 -7.44 6.87 9.93
N ALA A 218 -8.32 7.77 10.36
CA ALA A 218 -9.02 8.68 9.48
C ALA A 218 -8.21 9.96 9.14
N GLN A 219 -6.98 10.10 9.66
CA GLN A 219 -6.15 11.27 9.39
C GLN A 219 -5.75 11.35 7.91
N GLY A 220 -5.79 12.56 7.36
CA GLY A 220 -5.42 12.80 5.97
C GLY A 220 -3.93 12.57 5.72
N ILE A 221 -3.58 12.04 4.55
CA ILE A 221 -2.19 11.78 4.17
C ILE A 221 -1.33 13.06 4.23
N SER A 222 -1.89 14.22 3.95
CA SER A 222 -1.21 15.51 4.03
C SER A 222 -0.75 15.89 5.45
N THR A 223 -1.34 15.29 6.46
CA THR A 223 -1.00 15.56 7.87
C THR A 223 0.02 14.59 8.41
N ILE A 224 0.00 13.32 7.94
CA ILE A 224 0.76 12.23 8.57
C ILE A 224 1.85 11.62 7.69
N HIS A 225 2.02 12.08 6.44
CA HIS A 225 3.13 11.60 5.62
C HIS A 225 4.48 11.92 6.29
N GLY A 226 5.45 11.05 6.10
CA GLY A 226 6.80 11.20 6.67
C GLY A 226 6.91 10.95 8.17
N GLN A 227 5.81 10.64 8.87
CA GLN A 227 5.81 10.30 10.29
C GLN A 227 5.88 8.79 10.49
N PHE A 228 6.56 8.34 11.54
CA PHE A 228 6.59 6.95 11.93
C PHE A 228 5.44 6.58 12.84
N PHE A 229 4.83 5.44 12.54
CA PHE A 229 3.82 4.75 13.33
C PHE A 229 4.29 3.33 13.63
N THR A 230 3.55 2.61 14.46
CA THR A 230 3.84 1.23 14.82
C THR A 230 2.73 0.31 14.35
N TYR A 231 3.08 -0.75 13.61
CA TYR A 231 2.17 -1.83 13.25
C TYR A 231 2.46 -3.06 14.10
N LYS A 232 1.44 -3.56 14.82
CA LYS A 232 1.56 -4.73 15.70
C LYS A 232 1.35 -6.01 14.90
N THR A 233 2.26 -6.97 15.06
CA THR A 233 2.22 -8.29 14.42
C THR A 233 2.34 -9.39 15.47
N SER A 234 2.17 -10.64 15.05
CA SER A 234 2.38 -11.82 15.92
C SER A 234 3.85 -12.01 16.34
N PHE A 235 4.81 -11.40 15.61
CA PHE A 235 6.25 -11.53 15.86
C PHE A 235 6.89 -10.24 16.40
N GLY A 236 6.11 -9.21 16.71
CA GLY A 236 6.59 -7.95 17.28
C GLY A 236 5.99 -6.72 16.61
N GLU A 237 6.61 -5.59 16.84
CA GLU A 237 6.18 -4.29 16.32
C GLU A 237 7.07 -3.87 15.14
N ILE A 238 6.45 -3.38 14.06
CA ILE A 238 7.13 -2.93 12.85
C ILE A 238 6.93 -1.42 12.71
N PRO A 239 8.00 -0.62 12.51
CA PRO A 239 7.87 0.78 12.13
C PRO A 239 7.22 0.92 10.75
N VAL A 240 6.26 1.82 10.65
CA VAL A 240 5.48 2.08 9.43
C VAL A 240 5.52 3.56 9.10
N MET A 241 5.77 3.93 7.86
CA MET A 241 5.71 5.31 7.41
C MET A 241 4.77 5.45 6.21
N PRO A 242 3.72 6.29 6.30
CA PRO A 242 2.94 6.71 5.14
C PRO A 242 3.66 7.80 4.35
N ILE A 243 3.57 7.70 3.01
CA ILE A 243 3.99 8.76 2.08
C ILE A 243 2.90 8.98 1.03
N TYR A 244 2.99 10.06 0.26
CA TYR A 244 2.09 10.26 -0.88
C TYR A 244 2.23 9.15 -1.91
N HIS A 245 1.10 8.71 -2.47
CA HIS A 245 1.10 7.69 -3.52
C HIS A 245 1.82 8.20 -4.79
N PRO A 246 2.64 7.38 -5.47
CA PRO A 246 3.34 7.81 -6.69
C PRO A 246 2.42 8.40 -7.77
N SER A 247 1.18 7.90 -7.90
CA SER A 247 0.19 8.47 -8.83
C SER A 247 -0.22 9.90 -8.45
N ALA A 248 -0.23 10.26 -7.17
CA ALA A 248 -0.48 11.65 -6.74
C ALA A 248 0.70 12.56 -7.10
N VAL A 249 1.93 12.07 -6.96
CA VAL A 249 3.15 12.79 -7.36
C VAL A 249 3.18 13.04 -8.86
N LEU A 250 2.73 12.07 -9.68
CA LEU A 250 2.60 12.25 -11.14
C LEU A 250 1.59 13.32 -11.52
N ARG A 251 0.50 13.45 -10.75
CA ARG A 251 -0.54 14.47 -10.99
C ARG A 251 -0.18 15.84 -10.44
N ASN A 252 0.63 15.90 -9.39
CA ASN A 252 1.03 17.14 -8.74
C ASN A 252 2.53 17.10 -8.40
N GLU A 253 3.33 17.76 -9.22
CA GLU A 253 4.79 17.80 -9.08
C GLU A 253 5.28 18.46 -7.79
N ALA A 254 4.47 19.34 -7.17
CA ALA A 254 4.82 19.95 -5.88
C ALA A 254 5.02 18.90 -4.77
N LEU A 255 4.43 17.70 -4.93
CA LEU A 255 4.60 16.60 -3.98
C LEU A 255 5.96 15.87 -4.09
N LYS A 256 6.75 16.12 -5.14
CA LYS A 256 8.07 15.48 -5.31
C LYS A 256 9.01 15.81 -4.14
N ARG A 257 9.07 17.08 -3.74
CA ARG A 257 9.94 17.52 -2.65
C ARG A 257 9.54 16.94 -1.30
N PRO A 258 8.28 17.04 -0.83
CA PRO A 258 7.84 16.37 0.39
C PRO A 258 8.16 14.87 0.40
N VAL A 259 7.81 14.14 -0.67
CA VAL A 259 8.09 12.70 -0.75
C VAL A 259 9.58 12.39 -0.68
N TRP A 260 10.44 13.21 -1.29
CA TRP A 260 11.89 13.04 -1.20
C TRP A 260 12.40 13.23 0.24
N GLU A 261 11.90 14.24 0.96
CA GLU A 261 12.25 14.42 2.38
C GLU A 261 11.80 13.21 3.22
N ASP A 262 10.57 12.72 3.02
CA ASP A 262 10.06 11.52 3.70
C ASP A 262 10.95 10.30 3.43
N LEU A 263 11.35 10.07 2.17
CA LEU A 263 12.21 8.95 1.80
C LEU A 263 13.61 9.03 2.42
N LYS A 264 14.17 10.22 2.60
CA LYS A 264 15.45 10.39 3.30
C LYS A 264 15.32 10.03 4.79
N VAL A 265 14.23 10.45 5.42
CA VAL A 265 13.94 10.11 6.83
C VAL A 265 13.72 8.60 6.98
N PHE A 266 12.97 7.98 6.04
CA PHE A 266 12.75 6.55 6.00
C PHE A 266 14.06 5.77 5.86
N LYS A 267 14.92 6.17 4.91
CA LYS A 267 16.23 5.56 4.68
C LYS A 267 17.11 5.60 5.93
N LYS A 268 17.21 6.79 6.56
CA LYS A 268 17.99 6.96 7.78
C LYS A 268 17.54 5.99 8.88
N LYS A 269 16.22 5.89 9.09
CA LYS A 269 15.65 4.98 10.10
C LYS A 269 15.95 3.51 9.77
N LEU A 270 15.87 3.13 8.51
CA LEU A 270 16.20 1.77 8.09
C LEU A 270 17.69 1.45 8.32
N GLU A 271 18.59 2.37 8.01
CA GLU A 271 20.04 2.22 8.24
C GLU A 271 20.38 2.07 9.73
N GLU A 272 19.64 2.73 10.63
CA GLU A 272 19.79 2.59 12.09
C GLU A 272 19.34 1.19 12.61
N MET A 273 18.58 0.45 11.83
CA MET A 273 18.02 -0.87 12.20
C MET A 273 18.80 -2.05 11.59
N LEU A 274 19.78 -1.79 10.74
CA LEU A 274 20.60 -2.80 10.06
C LEU A 274 21.88 -3.06 10.83
#